data_284339ff417de05b038be3d005ddc37c
#
_entry.id   284339ff417de05b038be3d005ddc37c
#
_cell.length_a   1.000
_cell.length_b   1.000
_cell.length_c   1.000
_cell.angle_alpha   90.00
_cell.angle_beta   90.00
_cell.angle_gamma   90.00
#
_symmetry.space_group_name_H-M   'P 1'
#
loop_
_entity.id
_entity.type
_entity.pdbx_description
1 polymer ?
#
loop_
_entity_poly.entity_id
_entity_poly.type
_entity_poly.pdbx_seq_one_letter_code
_entity_poly.pdbx_strand_id
1 'polypeptide(L)'
;AIRRQRQMCIRDRFDTVRRYFEYKNYDVNYVSNFTDVDDKIIKKANEEGVTAEEISQRYIAECKKDMDGMNIEPATKNPLATEEIDGMISMIETLIEKGYAYEKNGTVYYRTRKFKDYGKLSHKNLDDLQSGGRTLLVSGEDEKEDSLDFVLWKPKKEGEPAWVSPWGEGRPGWHIECSEMSKKYLGEQIDIHAGGEDLIFPHHENEIAQSEAANGKEFSRYWMHNGFLNIDNRKMSKSLGNFFTVREISEKYDLQVLRFFMLSAHYRSPLNFSAELMEAAKSGLERIITAADRLKFLMGSAKTEDMAETEAEKFAKSAEYVGNFE
;
A
#
# COMPACT_ATOMS: atom_id res chain seq x y z
N ALA A 1 -4.27 5.92 -13.20
CA ALA A 1 -3.97 7.23 -12.61
C ALA A 1 -4.48 7.35 -11.17
N ILE A 2 -5.74 7.06 -10.86
CA ILE A 2 -6.30 7.19 -9.48
C ILE A 2 -5.59 6.25 -8.49
N ARG A 3 -5.27 5.01 -8.88
CA ARG A 3 -4.47 4.11 -8.04
C ARG A 3 -3.08 4.70 -7.75
N ARG A 4 -2.49 5.47 -8.66
CA ARG A 4 -1.17 6.08 -8.46
C ARG A 4 -1.17 7.12 -7.36
N GLN A 5 -2.10 8.08 -7.35
CA GLN A 5 -2.15 9.11 -6.29
C GLN A 5 -2.45 8.50 -4.93
N ARG A 6 -3.40 7.55 -4.85
CA ARG A 6 -3.69 6.82 -3.63
C ARG A 6 -2.48 6.01 -3.15
N GLN A 7 -1.77 5.33 -4.06
CA GLN A 7 -0.53 4.63 -3.74
C GLN A 7 0.57 5.59 -3.28
N MET A 8 0.65 6.79 -3.86
CA MET A 8 1.63 7.80 -3.44
C MET A 8 1.35 8.32 -2.02
N CYS A 9 0.09 8.62 -1.67
CA CYS A 9 -0.29 9.01 -0.31
C CYS A 9 0.05 7.92 0.73
N ILE A 10 -0.20 6.66 0.38
CA ILE A 10 0.13 5.52 1.22
C ILE A 10 1.64 5.41 1.40
N ARG A 11 2.40 5.44 0.31
CA ARG A 11 3.86 5.27 0.33
C ARG A 11 4.56 6.41 1.05
N ASP A 12 4.12 7.65 0.85
CA ASP A 12 4.65 8.83 1.53
C ASP A 12 4.51 8.74 3.05
N ARG A 13 3.31 8.39 3.52
CA ARG A 13 3.05 8.27 4.96
C ARG A 13 3.82 7.13 5.60
N PHE A 14 3.89 5.97 4.94
CA PHE A 14 4.63 4.82 5.48
C PHE A 14 6.14 4.94 5.32
N ASP A 15 6.63 5.71 4.36
CA ASP A 15 8.02 6.16 4.31
C ASP A 15 8.38 7.00 5.56
N THR A 16 7.48 7.88 5.98
CA THR A 16 7.68 8.66 7.20
C THR A 16 7.69 7.78 8.45
N VAL A 17 6.81 6.78 8.54
CA VAL A 17 6.80 5.79 9.62
C VAL A 17 8.11 5.00 9.64
N ARG A 18 8.57 4.54 8.48
CA ARG A 18 9.86 3.87 8.31
C ARG A 18 11.01 4.73 8.84
N ARG A 19 11.13 5.98 8.35
CA ARG A 19 12.17 6.91 8.78
C ARG A 19 12.14 7.21 10.28
N TYR A 20 10.96 7.25 10.88
CA TYR A 20 10.83 7.42 12.32
C TYR A 20 11.37 6.22 13.09
N PHE A 21 11.09 4.98 12.67
CA PHE A 21 11.67 3.80 13.29
C PHE A 21 13.19 3.74 13.10
N GLU A 22 13.69 4.07 11.91
CA GLU A 22 15.13 4.17 11.65
C GLU A 22 15.81 5.26 12.54
N TYR A 23 15.15 6.42 12.70
CA TYR A 23 15.58 7.46 13.64
C TYR A 23 15.63 6.96 15.10
N LYS A 24 14.72 6.08 15.47
CA LYS A 24 14.74 5.40 16.78
C LYS A 24 15.68 4.20 16.84
N ASN A 25 16.57 4.04 15.87
CA ASN A 25 17.58 2.97 15.76
C ASN A 25 17.00 1.55 15.60
N TYR A 26 15.81 1.41 15.03
CA TYR A 26 15.32 0.13 14.58
C TYR A 26 15.92 -0.21 13.21
N ASP A 27 16.21 -1.49 12.98
CA ASP A 27 16.49 -2.03 11.65
C ASP A 27 15.17 -2.31 10.94
N VAL A 28 14.89 -1.58 9.85
CA VAL A 28 13.60 -1.63 9.17
C VAL A 28 13.71 -2.33 7.83
N ASN A 29 13.13 -3.54 7.73
CA ASN A 29 12.94 -4.22 6.47
C ASN A 29 11.61 -3.80 5.85
N TYR A 30 11.65 -2.83 4.93
CA TYR A 30 10.46 -2.26 4.28
C TYR A 30 10.23 -2.90 2.92
N VAL A 31 9.14 -3.67 2.80
CA VAL A 31 8.77 -4.36 1.56
C VAL A 31 7.52 -3.70 0.97
N SER A 32 7.58 -3.34 -0.30
CA SER A 32 6.46 -2.74 -1.04
C SER A 32 6.38 -3.32 -2.44
N ASN A 33 5.40 -4.16 -2.69
CA ASN A 33 5.24 -4.87 -3.96
C ASN A 33 4.75 -4.00 -5.11
N PHE A 34 4.95 -4.49 -6.31
CA PHE A 34 4.23 -4.06 -7.50
C PHE A 34 3.40 -5.22 -8.04
N THR A 35 2.08 -5.02 -8.15
CA THR A 35 1.22 -5.89 -8.94
C THR A 35 1.48 -5.61 -10.42
N ASP A 36 2.19 -6.49 -11.09
CA ASP A 36 2.60 -6.37 -12.48
C ASP A 36 1.77 -7.25 -13.43
N VAL A 37 0.82 -8.01 -12.89
CA VAL A 37 -0.18 -8.78 -13.63
C VAL A 37 -1.57 -8.59 -13.03
N ASP A 38 -2.46 -7.91 -13.73
CA ASP A 38 -3.88 -7.80 -13.36
C ASP A 38 -4.76 -7.57 -14.61
N ASP A 39 -6.10 -7.73 -14.46
CA ASP A 39 -7.06 -7.55 -15.56
C ASP A 39 -6.93 -6.17 -16.25
N LYS A 40 -6.52 -5.12 -15.52
CA LYS A 40 -6.38 -3.76 -16.08
C LYS A 40 -5.09 -3.59 -16.85
N ILE A 41 -4.01 -4.24 -16.41
CA ILE A 41 -2.72 -4.26 -17.12
C ILE A 41 -2.92 -5.01 -18.42
N ILE A 42 -3.52 -6.20 -18.37
CA ILE A 42 -3.81 -7.04 -19.55
C ILE A 42 -4.68 -6.28 -20.56
N LYS A 43 -5.79 -5.70 -20.08
CA LYS A 43 -6.66 -4.89 -20.95
C LYS A 43 -5.88 -3.75 -21.63
N LYS A 44 -5.04 -3.05 -20.86
CA LYS A 44 -4.26 -1.93 -21.39
C LYS A 44 -3.21 -2.39 -22.40
N ALA A 45 -2.58 -3.53 -22.16
CA ALA A 45 -1.63 -4.16 -23.08
C ALA A 45 -2.30 -4.50 -24.41
N ASN A 46 -3.47 -5.13 -24.37
CA ASN A 46 -4.27 -5.47 -25.55
C ASN A 46 -4.73 -4.22 -26.31
N GLU A 47 -5.12 -3.15 -25.61
CA GLU A 47 -5.50 -1.87 -26.23
C GLU A 47 -4.33 -1.18 -26.96
N GLU A 48 -3.10 -1.32 -26.44
CA GLU A 48 -1.90 -0.71 -27.02
C GLU A 48 -1.14 -1.64 -27.98
N GLY A 49 -1.52 -2.92 -28.06
CA GLY A 49 -0.84 -3.91 -28.90
C GLY A 49 0.58 -4.26 -28.42
N VAL A 50 0.80 -4.22 -27.10
CA VAL A 50 2.07 -4.53 -26.41
C VAL A 50 1.86 -5.61 -25.36
N THR A 51 2.94 -6.08 -24.73
CA THR A 51 2.84 -7.08 -23.66
C THR A 51 2.41 -6.48 -22.31
N ALA A 52 1.83 -7.31 -21.43
CA ALA A 52 1.52 -6.91 -20.05
C ALA A 52 2.80 -6.50 -19.29
N GLU A 53 3.92 -7.15 -19.57
CA GLU A 53 5.22 -6.82 -19.01
C GLU A 53 5.68 -5.41 -19.42
N GLU A 54 5.60 -5.04 -20.70
CA GLU A 54 5.96 -3.70 -21.18
C GLU A 54 5.10 -2.61 -20.51
N ILE A 55 3.80 -2.87 -20.33
CA ILE A 55 2.90 -1.95 -19.62
C ILE A 55 3.32 -1.82 -18.15
N SER A 56 3.55 -2.94 -17.45
CA SER A 56 3.92 -2.90 -16.02
C SER A 56 5.27 -2.24 -15.81
N GLN A 57 6.29 -2.58 -16.57
CA GLN A 57 7.63 -1.98 -16.46
C GLN A 57 7.61 -0.46 -16.70
N ARG A 58 6.89 -0.02 -17.73
CA ARG A 58 6.67 1.41 -18.01
C ARG A 58 6.07 2.12 -16.79
N TYR A 59 5.03 1.54 -16.19
CA TYR A 59 4.34 2.18 -15.08
C TYR A 59 5.08 2.05 -13.74
N ILE A 60 5.90 1.03 -13.55
CA ILE A 60 6.81 0.91 -12.41
C ILE A 60 7.88 2.01 -12.48
N ALA A 61 8.50 2.21 -13.65
CA ALA A 61 9.48 3.28 -13.85
C ALA A 61 8.88 4.67 -13.56
N GLU A 62 7.67 4.93 -14.07
CA GLU A 62 6.95 6.17 -13.82
C GLU A 62 6.60 6.36 -12.33
N CYS A 63 6.22 5.28 -11.64
CA CYS A 63 5.95 5.31 -10.20
C CYS A 63 7.21 5.60 -9.38
N LYS A 64 8.34 4.96 -9.72
CA LYS A 64 9.62 5.21 -9.07
C LYS A 64 10.08 6.66 -9.23
N LYS A 65 9.91 7.24 -10.44
CA LYS A 65 10.21 8.65 -10.70
C LYS A 65 9.35 9.60 -9.85
N ASP A 66 8.05 9.31 -9.73
CA ASP A 66 7.16 10.11 -8.90
C ASP A 66 7.53 10.02 -7.41
N MET A 67 7.90 8.82 -6.94
CA MET A 67 8.37 8.61 -5.54
C MET A 67 9.68 9.36 -5.27
N ASP A 68 10.64 9.27 -6.17
CA ASP A 68 11.93 9.97 -6.06
C ASP A 68 11.71 11.49 -5.96
N GLY A 69 10.88 12.05 -6.85
CA GLY A 69 10.52 13.48 -6.80
C GLY A 69 9.87 13.91 -5.48
N MET A 70 9.16 13.02 -4.81
CA MET A 70 8.59 13.23 -3.47
C MET A 70 9.56 12.92 -2.33
N ASN A 71 10.82 12.58 -2.62
CA ASN A 71 11.81 12.17 -1.63
C ASN A 71 11.35 10.98 -0.76
N ILE A 72 10.64 10.03 -1.37
CA ILE A 72 10.28 8.75 -0.76
C ILE A 72 11.44 7.78 -0.99
N GLU A 73 11.97 7.21 0.08
CA GLU A 73 13.07 6.27 -0.01
C GLU A 73 12.67 4.96 -0.72
N PRO A 74 13.56 4.40 -1.54
CA PRO A 74 13.32 3.07 -2.12
C PRO A 74 13.06 2.04 -1.02
N ALA A 75 12.09 1.16 -1.25
CA ALA A 75 11.86 0.03 -0.34
C ALA A 75 13.09 -0.89 -0.31
N THR A 76 13.29 -1.61 0.80
CA THR A 76 14.33 -2.64 0.92
C THR A 76 14.16 -3.69 -0.18
N LYS A 77 12.92 -4.05 -0.49
CA LYS A 77 12.57 -4.91 -1.61
C LYS A 77 11.25 -4.47 -2.27
N ASN A 78 11.24 -4.51 -3.59
CA ASN A 78 10.02 -4.35 -4.39
C ASN A 78 9.76 -5.65 -5.17
N PRO A 79 9.13 -6.68 -4.58
CA PRO A 79 8.82 -7.91 -5.31
C PRO A 79 7.77 -7.66 -6.41
N LEU A 80 7.87 -8.43 -7.48
CA LEU A 80 6.92 -8.47 -8.58
C LEU A 80 6.08 -9.75 -8.46
N ALA A 81 4.77 -9.65 -8.68
CA ALA A 81 3.90 -10.82 -8.60
C ALA A 81 4.30 -11.91 -9.60
N THR A 82 4.75 -11.52 -10.80
CA THR A 82 5.19 -12.46 -11.85
C THR A 82 6.46 -13.23 -11.51
N GLU A 83 7.28 -12.74 -10.59
CA GLU A 83 8.51 -13.40 -10.12
C GLU A 83 8.25 -14.40 -8.97
N GLU A 84 7.03 -14.41 -8.42
CA GLU A 84 6.69 -15.15 -7.20
C GLU A 84 5.63 -16.25 -7.39
N ILE A 85 5.40 -16.65 -8.63
CA ILE A 85 4.33 -17.61 -9.02
C ILE A 85 4.49 -18.96 -8.32
N ASP A 86 5.69 -19.50 -8.28
CA ASP A 86 5.95 -20.83 -7.66
C ASP A 86 5.62 -20.82 -6.16
N GLY A 87 5.95 -19.73 -5.46
CA GLY A 87 5.60 -19.54 -4.06
C GLY A 87 4.10 -19.45 -3.83
N MET A 88 3.38 -18.72 -4.72
CA MET A 88 1.93 -18.65 -4.67
C MET A 88 1.27 -20.00 -4.90
N ILE A 89 1.76 -20.79 -5.88
CA ILE A 89 1.28 -22.15 -6.14
C ILE A 89 1.48 -23.01 -4.90
N SER A 90 2.67 -23.00 -4.30
CA SER A 90 2.97 -23.78 -3.09
C SER A 90 2.08 -23.39 -1.90
N MET A 91 1.80 -22.09 -1.73
CA MET A 91 0.87 -21.63 -0.68
C MET A 91 -0.55 -22.12 -0.94
N ILE A 92 -1.02 -22.10 -2.19
CA ILE A 92 -2.35 -22.59 -2.58
C ILE A 92 -2.45 -24.10 -2.35
N GLU A 93 -1.43 -24.89 -2.71
CA GLU A 93 -1.37 -26.35 -2.41
C GLU A 93 -1.50 -26.60 -0.91
N THR A 94 -0.76 -25.85 -0.08
CA THR A 94 -0.87 -25.92 1.38
C THR A 94 -2.31 -25.63 1.86
N LEU A 95 -2.98 -24.65 1.27
CA LEU A 95 -4.36 -24.33 1.63
C LEU A 95 -5.34 -25.42 1.20
N ILE A 96 -5.10 -26.09 0.07
CA ILE A 96 -5.89 -27.24 -0.39
C ILE A 96 -5.68 -28.42 0.55
N GLU A 97 -4.44 -28.78 0.86
CA GLU A 97 -4.10 -29.88 1.78
C GLU A 97 -4.74 -29.71 3.14
N LYS A 98 -4.76 -28.50 3.67
CA LYS A 98 -5.43 -28.14 4.93
C LYS A 98 -6.95 -28.01 4.78
N GLY A 99 -7.47 -28.14 3.56
CA GLY A 99 -8.88 -28.10 3.20
C GLY A 99 -9.49 -26.69 3.23
N TYR A 100 -8.69 -25.62 3.30
CA TYR A 100 -9.16 -24.23 3.21
C TYR A 100 -9.39 -23.78 1.76
N ALA A 101 -8.95 -24.54 0.79
CA ALA A 101 -9.19 -24.26 -0.62
C ALA A 101 -9.67 -25.52 -1.36
N TYR A 102 -10.24 -25.32 -2.54
CA TYR A 102 -10.68 -26.38 -3.44
C TYR A 102 -10.55 -25.95 -4.89
N GLU A 103 -10.31 -26.94 -5.76
CA GLU A 103 -10.25 -26.75 -7.20
C GLU A 103 -11.59 -27.11 -7.83
N LYS A 104 -12.02 -26.34 -8.81
CA LYS A 104 -13.18 -26.62 -9.65
C LYS A 104 -12.98 -26.04 -11.05
N ASN A 105 -12.94 -26.92 -12.06
CA ASN A 105 -12.78 -26.57 -13.48
C ASN A 105 -11.56 -25.67 -13.76
N GLY A 106 -10.41 -25.95 -13.14
CA GLY A 106 -9.18 -25.16 -13.29
C GLY A 106 -9.11 -23.87 -12.47
N THR A 107 -10.18 -23.54 -11.75
CA THR A 107 -10.19 -22.42 -10.81
C THR A 107 -9.98 -22.93 -9.39
N VAL A 108 -9.11 -22.28 -8.63
CA VAL A 108 -8.98 -22.60 -7.19
C VAL A 108 -9.64 -21.50 -6.37
N TYR A 109 -10.51 -21.91 -5.46
CA TYR A 109 -11.25 -21.03 -4.56
C TYR A 109 -10.83 -21.24 -3.11
N TYR A 110 -10.85 -20.18 -2.31
CA TYR A 110 -10.70 -20.22 -0.86
C TYR A 110 -12.07 -20.38 -0.20
N ARG A 111 -12.19 -21.32 0.77
CA ARG A 111 -13.40 -21.55 1.56
C ARG A 111 -13.50 -20.56 2.70
N THR A 112 -14.11 -19.43 2.47
CA THR A 112 -14.17 -18.30 3.40
C THR A 112 -14.79 -18.69 4.75
N ARG A 113 -15.88 -19.45 4.76
CA ARG A 113 -16.55 -19.88 6.00
C ARG A 113 -15.76 -20.88 6.84
N LYS A 114 -14.74 -21.53 6.27
CA LYS A 114 -13.87 -22.43 7.04
C LYS A 114 -12.92 -21.68 7.97
N PHE A 115 -12.57 -20.44 7.63
CA PHE A 115 -11.75 -19.59 8.48
C PHE A 115 -12.66 -18.87 9.49
N LYS A 116 -12.70 -19.36 10.74
CA LYS A 116 -13.65 -18.94 11.77
C LYS A 116 -13.54 -17.46 12.15
N ASP A 117 -12.32 -16.91 12.05
CA ASP A 117 -12.01 -15.53 12.43
C ASP A 117 -12.13 -14.55 11.24
N TYR A 118 -12.76 -14.98 10.13
CA TYR A 118 -12.97 -14.10 9.00
C TYR A 118 -13.85 -12.90 9.37
N GLY A 119 -13.38 -11.71 9.07
CA GLY A 119 -14.03 -10.46 9.47
C GLY A 119 -13.40 -9.81 10.72
N LYS A 120 -12.37 -10.41 11.32
CA LYS A 120 -11.75 -9.89 12.55
C LYS A 120 -11.11 -8.51 12.39
N LEU A 121 -10.59 -8.20 11.20
CA LEU A 121 -10.01 -6.89 10.89
C LEU A 121 -11.06 -5.86 10.46
N SER A 122 -11.97 -6.27 9.60
CA SER A 122 -12.99 -5.40 9.02
C SER A 122 -14.22 -5.23 9.92
N HIS A 123 -14.35 -6.04 10.96
CA HIS A 123 -15.54 -6.13 11.83
C HIS A 123 -16.82 -6.45 11.06
N LYS A 124 -16.70 -7.18 9.94
CA LYS A 124 -17.82 -7.61 9.11
C LYS A 124 -18.28 -9.01 9.50
N ASN A 125 -19.60 -9.15 9.64
CA ASN A 125 -20.21 -10.47 9.81
C ASN A 125 -20.45 -11.10 8.43
N LEU A 126 -20.09 -12.38 8.26
CA LEU A 126 -20.28 -13.13 7.03
C LEU A 126 -21.76 -13.22 6.61
N ASP A 127 -22.66 -13.34 7.57
CA ASP A 127 -24.11 -13.46 7.29
C ASP A 127 -24.69 -12.14 6.76
N ASP A 128 -24.21 -11.00 7.25
CA ASP A 128 -24.60 -9.69 6.74
C ASP A 128 -24.09 -9.44 5.32
N LEU A 129 -22.93 -10.03 4.95
CA LEU A 129 -22.38 -9.93 3.60
C LEU A 129 -23.23 -10.69 2.58
N GLN A 130 -23.84 -11.81 2.95
CA GLN A 130 -24.78 -12.54 2.09
C GLN A 130 -26.09 -11.80 1.88
N SER A 131 -26.62 -11.16 2.92
CA SER A 131 -27.91 -10.46 2.85
C SER A 131 -27.85 -9.13 2.09
N GLY A 132 -26.66 -8.56 1.93
CA GLY A 132 -26.45 -7.22 1.34
C GLY A 132 -26.58 -7.10 -0.17
N GLY A 133 -27.01 -8.15 -0.90
CA GLY A 133 -27.49 -8.08 -2.29
C GLY A 133 -26.55 -7.49 -3.35
N ARG A 134 -25.31 -7.16 -3.03
CA ARG A 134 -24.27 -6.88 -4.03
C ARG A 134 -23.50 -8.15 -4.30
N THR A 135 -24.03 -8.97 -5.15
CA THR A 135 -23.25 -9.99 -5.87
C THR A 135 -22.09 -9.25 -6.53
N LEU A 136 -20.89 -9.44 -6.01
CA LEU A 136 -19.69 -9.11 -6.75
C LEU A 136 -19.59 -10.13 -7.88
N LEU A 137 -20.42 -9.95 -8.94
CA LEU A 137 -20.47 -10.77 -10.13
C LEU A 137 -19.09 -10.73 -10.81
N VAL A 138 -18.28 -11.72 -10.51
CA VAL A 138 -17.10 -12.08 -11.29
C VAL A 138 -17.49 -13.32 -12.08
N SER A 139 -17.26 -13.33 -13.39
CA SER A 139 -17.55 -14.47 -14.27
C SER A 139 -17.00 -15.78 -13.68
N GLY A 140 -17.85 -16.78 -13.49
CA GLY A 140 -17.55 -18.05 -12.84
C GLY A 140 -18.30 -18.31 -11.53
N GLU A 141 -19.30 -17.52 -11.17
CA GLU A 141 -20.01 -17.60 -9.89
C GLU A 141 -20.86 -18.84 -9.68
N ASP A 142 -21.29 -19.49 -10.75
CA ASP A 142 -22.10 -20.72 -10.67
C ASP A 142 -21.30 -21.93 -10.17
N GLU A 143 -19.98 -21.79 -9.99
CA GLU A 143 -19.08 -22.87 -9.65
C GLU A 143 -18.58 -22.86 -8.19
N LYS A 144 -18.86 -21.80 -7.43
CA LYS A 144 -18.43 -21.70 -6.03
C LYS A 144 -19.26 -22.59 -5.10
N GLU A 145 -18.61 -23.15 -4.06
CA GLU A 145 -19.31 -23.84 -2.97
C GLU A 145 -20.13 -22.86 -2.12
N ASP A 146 -19.60 -21.66 -1.91
CA ASP A 146 -20.27 -20.53 -1.22
C ASP A 146 -20.00 -19.21 -1.97
N SER A 147 -20.98 -18.34 -2.01
CA SER A 147 -20.90 -17.03 -2.69
C SER A 147 -19.79 -16.12 -2.13
N LEU A 148 -19.38 -16.33 -0.88
CA LEU A 148 -18.32 -15.59 -0.22
C LEU A 148 -16.91 -16.11 -0.55
N ASP A 149 -16.80 -17.28 -1.19
CA ASP A 149 -15.51 -17.83 -1.57
C ASP A 149 -14.84 -16.94 -2.60
N PHE A 150 -13.53 -16.81 -2.50
CA PHE A 150 -12.77 -15.95 -3.41
C PHE A 150 -11.67 -16.73 -4.13
N VAL A 151 -11.28 -16.21 -5.29
CA VAL A 151 -10.38 -16.90 -6.20
C VAL A 151 -8.93 -16.78 -5.76
N LEU A 152 -8.23 -17.91 -5.71
CA LEU A 152 -6.78 -18.03 -5.49
C LEU A 152 -6.01 -18.23 -6.80
N TRP A 153 -6.59 -18.98 -7.76
CA TRP A 153 -6.02 -19.25 -9.08
C TRP A 153 -7.12 -19.19 -10.14
N LYS A 154 -6.84 -18.54 -11.26
CA LYS A 154 -7.75 -18.41 -12.41
C LYS A 154 -7.20 -19.15 -13.61
N PRO A 155 -8.01 -19.93 -14.34
CA PRO A 155 -7.59 -20.55 -15.59
C PRO A 155 -7.22 -19.50 -16.63
N LYS A 156 -6.32 -19.84 -17.52
CA LYS A 156 -5.88 -19.03 -18.66
C LYS A 156 -7.06 -18.63 -19.56
N LYS A 157 -7.06 -17.38 -19.98
CA LYS A 157 -7.90 -16.88 -21.06
C LYS A 157 -7.03 -16.48 -22.25
N GLU A 158 -7.63 -16.45 -23.43
CA GLU A 158 -6.93 -16.00 -24.64
C GLU A 158 -6.41 -14.57 -24.48
N GLY A 159 -5.15 -14.35 -24.86
CA GLY A 159 -4.50 -13.02 -24.74
C GLY A 159 -4.04 -12.65 -23.33
N GLU A 160 -4.14 -13.56 -22.33
CA GLU A 160 -3.63 -13.35 -20.97
C GLU A 160 -2.30 -14.07 -20.75
N PRO A 161 -1.35 -13.48 -19.97
CA PRO A 161 -0.21 -14.22 -19.47
C PRO A 161 -0.66 -15.36 -18.57
N ALA A 162 0.03 -16.48 -18.62
CA ALA A 162 -0.32 -17.66 -17.84
C ALA A 162 0.93 -18.47 -17.46
N TRP A 163 0.83 -19.16 -16.35
CA TRP A 163 1.85 -20.04 -15.80
C TRP A 163 1.29 -21.44 -15.58
N VAL A 164 2.16 -22.43 -15.69
CA VAL A 164 1.78 -23.83 -15.44
C VAL A 164 1.57 -24.04 -13.94
N SER A 165 0.50 -24.71 -13.59
CA SER A 165 0.18 -25.09 -12.22
C SER A 165 -0.42 -26.49 -12.16
N PRO A 166 -0.57 -27.11 -10.97
CA PRO A 166 -1.26 -28.40 -10.82
C PRO A 166 -2.71 -28.39 -11.31
N TRP A 167 -3.32 -27.21 -11.41
CA TRP A 167 -4.71 -27.02 -11.84
C TRP A 167 -4.84 -26.60 -13.31
N GLY A 168 -3.74 -26.62 -14.04
CA GLY A 168 -3.65 -26.19 -15.43
C GLY A 168 -2.97 -24.82 -15.60
N GLU A 169 -2.85 -24.39 -16.86
CA GLU A 169 -2.32 -23.05 -17.15
C GLU A 169 -3.27 -21.96 -16.65
N GLY A 170 -2.69 -20.95 -15.98
CA GLY A 170 -3.50 -19.87 -15.39
C GLY A 170 -2.67 -18.80 -14.71
N ARG A 171 -3.29 -18.01 -13.87
CA ARG A 171 -2.67 -16.93 -13.12
C ARG A 171 -3.24 -16.79 -11.70
N PRO A 172 -2.48 -16.20 -10.77
CA PRO A 172 -2.93 -16.01 -9.39
C PRO A 172 -4.13 -15.04 -9.28
N GLY A 173 -4.91 -15.23 -8.22
CA GLY A 173 -5.83 -14.22 -7.73
C GLY A 173 -5.06 -13.09 -7.03
N TRP A 174 -5.68 -11.94 -6.94
CA TRP A 174 -5.02 -10.72 -6.41
C TRP A 174 -4.55 -10.83 -4.96
N HIS A 175 -5.25 -11.59 -4.12
CA HIS A 175 -4.98 -11.61 -2.67
C HIS A 175 -3.81 -12.52 -2.30
N ILE A 176 -3.59 -13.61 -3.05
CA ILE A 176 -2.53 -14.57 -2.75
C ILE A 176 -1.14 -13.99 -3.00
N GLU A 177 -1.02 -13.02 -3.91
CA GLU A 177 0.23 -12.33 -4.20
C GLU A 177 0.85 -11.73 -2.93
N CYS A 178 0.08 -10.93 -2.20
CA CYS A 178 0.57 -10.25 -1.00
C CYS A 178 0.84 -11.21 0.15
N SER A 179 0.02 -12.25 0.32
CA SER A 179 0.23 -13.27 1.36
C SER A 179 1.54 -14.03 1.16
N GLU A 180 1.83 -14.46 -0.07
CA GLU A 180 3.06 -15.16 -0.39
C GLU A 180 4.28 -14.24 -0.27
N MET A 181 4.24 -13.07 -0.90
CA MET A 181 5.36 -12.12 -0.86
C MET A 181 5.68 -11.65 0.55
N SER A 182 4.67 -11.45 1.41
CA SER A 182 4.86 -11.14 2.82
C SER A 182 5.58 -12.27 3.54
N LYS A 183 5.15 -13.52 3.34
CA LYS A 183 5.79 -14.69 3.93
C LYS A 183 7.25 -14.85 3.48
N LYS A 184 7.51 -14.70 2.20
CA LYS A 184 8.84 -14.86 1.62
C LYS A 184 9.84 -13.82 2.10
N TYR A 185 9.47 -12.56 2.15
CA TYR A 185 10.39 -11.45 2.41
C TYR A 185 10.39 -10.95 3.86
N LEU A 186 9.32 -11.22 4.61
CA LEU A 186 9.15 -10.73 5.99
C LEU A 186 8.90 -11.85 7.00
N GLY A 187 8.61 -13.08 6.53
CA GLY A 187 8.33 -14.23 7.38
C GLY A 187 6.83 -14.49 7.57
N GLU A 188 6.51 -15.54 8.34
CA GLU A 188 5.13 -16.00 8.54
C GLU A 188 4.28 -15.05 9.38
N GLN A 189 4.90 -14.24 10.22
CA GLN A 189 4.28 -13.16 10.99
C GLN A 189 5.09 -11.89 10.76
N ILE A 190 4.41 -10.82 10.40
CA ILE A 190 5.01 -9.50 10.16
C ILE A 190 4.68 -8.53 11.29
N ASP A 191 5.52 -7.52 11.52
CA ASP A 191 5.27 -6.54 12.57
C ASP A 191 4.16 -5.57 12.16
N ILE A 192 4.28 -4.94 10.99
CA ILE A 192 3.31 -3.94 10.52
C ILE A 192 2.88 -4.26 9.10
N HIS A 193 1.57 -4.41 8.88
CA HIS A 193 0.96 -4.44 7.55
C HIS A 193 0.20 -3.14 7.30
N ALA A 194 0.45 -2.53 6.15
CA ALA A 194 -0.05 -1.20 5.89
C ALA A 194 -0.66 -1.05 4.49
N GLY A 195 -1.71 -0.25 4.38
CA GLY A 195 -2.35 0.02 3.09
C GLY A 195 -3.37 1.15 3.14
N GLY A 196 -4.20 1.24 2.12
CA GLY A 196 -5.34 2.15 2.11
C GLY A 196 -6.54 1.57 2.87
N GLU A 197 -7.38 2.43 3.43
CA GLU A 197 -8.60 2.05 4.13
C GLU A 197 -9.53 1.14 3.31
N ASP A 198 -9.55 1.32 1.99
CA ASP A 198 -10.34 0.49 1.09
C ASP A 198 -9.78 -0.93 0.87
N LEU A 199 -8.57 -1.20 1.33
CA LEU A 199 -7.98 -2.53 1.33
C LEU A 199 -8.38 -3.34 2.56
N ILE A 200 -8.89 -2.72 3.63
CA ILE A 200 -9.33 -3.44 4.83
C ILE A 200 -10.23 -4.62 4.42
N PHE A 201 -11.20 -4.35 3.54
CA PHE A 201 -12.09 -5.37 3.03
C PHE A 201 -12.33 -5.21 1.52
N PRO A 202 -12.24 -6.29 0.72
CA PRO A 202 -11.94 -7.66 1.15
C PRO A 202 -10.43 -8.01 1.20
N HIS A 203 -9.52 -7.15 0.71
CA HIS A 203 -8.15 -7.54 0.38
C HIS A 203 -7.34 -8.01 1.61
N HIS A 204 -7.18 -7.17 2.63
CA HIS A 204 -6.43 -7.53 3.84
C HIS A 204 -7.10 -8.62 4.68
N GLU A 205 -8.44 -8.64 4.69
CA GLU A 205 -9.16 -9.74 5.33
C GLU A 205 -8.87 -11.08 4.67
N ASN A 206 -8.81 -11.10 3.32
CA ASN A 206 -8.44 -12.28 2.56
C ASN A 206 -6.97 -12.67 2.76
N GLU A 207 -6.06 -11.71 2.88
CA GLU A 207 -4.66 -11.98 3.21
C GLU A 207 -4.50 -12.62 4.59
N ILE A 208 -5.24 -12.14 5.60
CA ILE A 208 -5.29 -12.75 6.93
C ILE A 208 -5.73 -14.21 6.81
N ALA A 209 -6.87 -14.44 6.15
CA ALA A 209 -7.43 -15.77 6.01
C ALA A 209 -6.45 -16.75 5.33
N GLN A 210 -5.82 -16.32 4.25
CA GLN A 210 -4.82 -17.10 3.52
C GLN A 210 -3.58 -17.39 4.38
N SER A 211 -2.98 -16.35 4.93
CA SER A 211 -1.70 -16.44 5.65
C SER A 211 -1.84 -17.22 6.94
N GLU A 212 -2.88 -16.98 7.73
CA GLU A 212 -3.09 -17.68 9.00
C GLU A 212 -3.52 -19.12 8.82
N ALA A 213 -4.35 -19.42 7.81
CA ALA A 213 -4.68 -20.78 7.47
C ALA A 213 -3.47 -21.59 6.96
N ALA A 214 -2.63 -20.97 6.13
CA ALA A 214 -1.44 -21.61 5.60
C ALA A 214 -0.35 -21.82 6.67
N ASN A 215 -0.09 -20.82 7.52
CA ASN A 215 1.06 -20.80 8.43
C ASN A 215 0.71 -21.20 9.88
N GLY A 216 -0.58 -21.10 10.29
CA GLY A 216 -1.01 -21.41 11.66
C GLY A 216 -0.57 -20.37 12.70
N LYS A 217 -0.24 -19.16 12.26
CA LYS A 217 0.21 -18.03 13.08
C LYS A 217 -0.55 -16.78 12.70
N GLU A 218 -0.68 -15.84 13.63
CA GLU A 218 -1.17 -14.49 13.34
C GLU A 218 -0.34 -13.83 12.24
N PHE A 219 -1.00 -13.25 11.26
CA PHE A 219 -0.34 -12.71 10.07
C PHE A 219 0.42 -11.41 10.37
N SER A 220 -0.22 -10.45 11.01
CA SER A 220 0.40 -9.16 11.32
C SER A 220 0.03 -8.68 12.72
N ARG A 221 1.04 -8.18 13.45
CA ARG A 221 0.86 -7.64 14.81
C ARG A 221 0.15 -6.31 14.82
N TYR A 222 0.46 -5.46 13.85
CA TYR A 222 -0.12 -4.11 13.74
C TYR A 222 -0.63 -3.83 12.34
N TRP A 223 -1.79 -3.20 12.27
CA TRP A 223 -2.42 -2.78 11.03
C TRP A 223 -2.49 -1.26 10.94
N MET A 224 -2.03 -0.71 9.82
CA MET A 224 -2.09 0.72 9.58
C MET A 224 -2.82 1.01 8.26
N HIS A 225 -3.94 1.72 8.35
CA HIS A 225 -4.76 2.07 7.18
C HIS A 225 -4.81 3.56 6.97
N ASN A 226 -4.41 3.97 5.78
CA ASN A 226 -4.41 5.37 5.37
C ASN A 226 -5.80 5.79 4.88
N GLY A 227 -6.30 6.91 5.41
CA GLY A 227 -7.56 7.49 5.00
C GLY A 227 -7.57 7.94 3.54
N PHE A 228 -8.77 8.21 3.00
CA PHE A 228 -8.95 8.61 1.60
C PHE A 228 -8.39 10.02 1.31
N LEU A 229 -7.96 10.20 0.06
CA LEU A 229 -7.75 11.53 -0.50
C LEU A 229 -9.05 11.98 -1.19
N ASN A 230 -9.58 13.09 -0.72
CA ASN A 230 -10.74 13.76 -1.30
C ASN A 230 -10.28 14.98 -2.11
N ILE A 231 -11.09 15.41 -3.05
CA ILE A 231 -10.93 16.66 -3.79
C ILE A 231 -12.23 17.43 -3.64
N ASP A 232 -12.14 18.66 -3.14
CA ASP A 232 -13.29 19.50 -2.85
C ASP A 232 -14.39 18.76 -2.06
N ASN A 233 -13.97 18.09 -0.98
CA ASN A 233 -14.82 17.29 -0.10
C ASN A 233 -15.56 16.12 -0.79
N ARG A 234 -15.13 15.72 -1.98
CA ARG A 234 -15.65 14.56 -2.71
C ARG A 234 -14.56 13.54 -2.91
N LYS A 235 -14.90 12.25 -2.76
CA LYS A 235 -13.95 11.17 -3.04
C LYS A 235 -13.38 11.33 -4.44
N MET A 236 -12.05 11.34 -4.55
CA MET A 236 -11.35 11.40 -5.82
C MET A 236 -11.71 10.19 -6.68
N SER A 237 -12.20 10.42 -7.89
CA SER A 237 -12.67 9.37 -8.79
C SER A 237 -12.45 9.73 -10.26
N LYS A 238 -12.03 8.75 -11.08
CA LYS A 238 -11.93 8.92 -12.54
C LYS A 238 -13.28 9.21 -13.18
N SER A 239 -14.33 8.56 -12.69
CA SER A 239 -15.69 8.74 -13.23
C SER A 239 -16.24 10.14 -12.97
N LEU A 240 -15.75 10.83 -11.94
CA LEU A 240 -16.12 12.21 -11.63
C LEU A 240 -15.22 13.25 -12.31
N GLY A 241 -14.14 12.83 -12.99
CA GLY A 241 -13.19 13.74 -13.62
C GLY A 241 -12.39 14.61 -12.62
N ASN A 242 -12.53 14.38 -11.32
CA ASN A 242 -11.92 15.17 -10.25
C ASN A 242 -10.63 14.53 -9.74
N PHE A 243 -9.64 14.30 -10.60
CA PHE A 243 -8.36 13.75 -10.17
C PHE A 243 -7.21 14.54 -10.79
N PHE A 244 -6.09 14.62 -10.06
CA PHE A 244 -4.83 15.15 -10.55
C PHE A 244 -3.75 14.10 -10.41
N THR A 245 -2.81 14.07 -11.34
CA THR A 245 -1.61 13.26 -11.20
C THR A 245 -0.55 14.02 -10.41
N VAL A 246 0.40 13.30 -9.82
CA VAL A 246 1.56 13.94 -9.17
C VAL A 246 2.28 14.87 -10.12
N ARG A 247 2.37 14.52 -11.42
CA ARG A 247 3.00 15.36 -12.45
C ARG A 247 2.24 16.64 -12.72
N GLU A 248 0.92 16.59 -12.85
CA GLU A 248 0.12 17.81 -13.02
C GLU A 248 0.27 18.74 -11.82
N ILE A 249 0.40 18.19 -10.61
CA ILE A 249 0.70 18.99 -9.42
C ILE A 249 2.12 19.54 -9.47
N SER A 250 3.11 18.77 -9.95
CA SER A 250 4.52 19.21 -10.05
C SER A 250 4.74 20.36 -11.04
N GLU A 251 3.81 20.59 -11.96
CA GLU A 251 3.83 21.75 -12.85
C GLU A 251 3.57 23.08 -12.12
N LYS A 252 2.95 23.02 -10.94
CA LYS A 252 2.54 24.20 -10.16
C LYS A 252 3.23 24.30 -8.80
N TYR A 253 3.58 23.17 -8.20
CA TYR A 253 4.14 23.08 -6.86
C TYR A 253 5.36 22.17 -6.83
N ASP A 254 6.35 22.51 -6.02
CA ASP A 254 7.40 21.59 -5.67
C ASP A 254 6.79 20.36 -4.99
N LEU A 255 7.30 19.16 -5.33
CA LEU A 255 6.77 17.90 -4.79
C LEU A 255 7.01 17.76 -3.27
N GLN A 256 7.97 18.50 -2.70
CA GLN A 256 8.13 18.58 -1.25
C GLN A 256 6.97 19.32 -0.58
N VAL A 257 6.35 20.29 -1.27
CA VAL A 257 5.12 20.94 -0.79
C VAL A 257 3.96 19.94 -0.80
N LEU A 258 3.85 19.12 -1.86
CA LEU A 258 2.85 18.06 -1.91
C LEU A 258 3.07 17.04 -0.78
N ARG A 259 4.31 16.62 -0.55
CA ARG A 259 4.64 15.72 0.56
C ARG A 259 4.27 16.33 1.91
N PHE A 260 4.65 17.57 2.17
CA PHE A 260 4.30 18.27 3.40
C PHE A 260 2.79 18.40 3.60
N PHE A 261 2.06 18.70 2.53
CA PHE A 261 0.60 18.69 2.55
C PHE A 261 0.02 17.31 2.90
N MET A 262 0.52 16.24 2.29
CA MET A 262 0.05 14.88 2.57
C MET A 262 0.28 14.45 4.02
N LEU A 263 1.34 14.93 4.66
CA LEU A 263 1.69 14.66 6.06
C LEU A 263 0.99 15.58 7.06
N SER A 264 0.26 16.61 6.61
CA SER A 264 -0.36 17.61 7.48
C SER A 264 -1.54 17.11 8.32
N ALA A 265 -2.08 15.92 8.02
CA ALA A 265 -3.18 15.31 8.75
C ALA A 265 -2.81 13.93 9.26
N HIS A 266 -3.48 13.50 10.33
CA HIS A 266 -3.33 12.13 10.84
C HIS A 266 -3.62 11.11 9.74
N TYR A 267 -2.82 10.02 9.65
CA TYR A 267 -2.89 9.07 8.54
C TYR A 267 -4.25 8.38 8.35
N ARG A 268 -5.02 8.19 9.43
CA ARG A 268 -6.38 7.62 9.37
C ARG A 268 -7.45 8.60 8.89
N SER A 269 -7.16 9.90 8.96
CA SER A 269 -8.13 10.92 8.58
C SER A 269 -8.15 11.12 7.08
N PRO A 270 -9.33 11.27 6.46
CA PRO A 270 -9.41 11.70 5.07
C PRO A 270 -8.73 13.06 4.90
N LEU A 271 -7.91 13.16 3.85
CA LEU A 271 -7.24 14.40 3.48
C LEU A 271 -8.00 15.06 2.32
N ASN A 272 -8.37 16.34 2.47
CA ASN A 272 -9.03 17.07 1.40
C ASN A 272 -8.02 17.91 0.63
N PHE A 273 -7.86 17.67 -0.66
CA PHE A 273 -7.00 18.44 -1.54
C PHE A 273 -7.75 19.65 -2.08
N SER A 274 -7.16 20.83 -1.90
CA SER A 274 -7.59 22.06 -2.57
C SER A 274 -6.38 22.95 -2.83
N ALA A 275 -6.52 23.91 -3.77
CA ALA A 275 -5.45 24.87 -4.06
C ALA A 275 -5.09 25.71 -2.83
N GLU A 276 -6.07 26.11 -2.03
CA GLU A 276 -5.86 26.89 -0.80
C GLU A 276 -5.03 26.13 0.23
N LEU A 277 -5.31 24.84 0.42
CA LEU A 277 -4.55 23.98 1.34
C LEU A 277 -3.13 23.72 0.84
N MET A 278 -2.92 23.65 -0.47
CA MET A 278 -1.59 23.56 -1.07
C MET A 278 -0.78 24.84 -0.86
N GLU A 279 -1.38 26.04 -1.01
CA GLU A 279 -0.72 27.30 -0.70
C GLU A 279 -0.39 27.45 0.80
N ALA A 280 -1.28 26.98 1.66
CA ALA A 280 -1.02 26.94 3.11
C ALA A 280 0.14 25.99 3.44
N ALA A 281 0.19 24.81 2.82
CA ALA A 281 1.28 23.86 2.98
C ALA A 281 2.62 24.44 2.46
N LYS A 282 2.61 25.10 1.30
CA LYS A 282 3.77 25.81 0.77
C LYS A 282 4.32 26.84 1.76
N SER A 283 3.47 27.72 2.24
CA SER A 283 3.87 28.75 3.21
C SER A 283 4.38 28.14 4.53
N GLY A 284 3.77 27.04 4.98
CA GLY A 284 4.21 26.30 6.17
C GLY A 284 5.60 25.70 6.00
N LEU A 285 5.84 25.03 4.88
CA LEU A 285 7.14 24.41 4.55
C LEU A 285 8.23 25.48 4.39
N GLU A 286 7.97 26.58 3.68
CA GLU A 286 8.90 27.70 3.50
C GLU A 286 9.35 28.31 4.84
N ARG A 287 8.44 28.41 5.80
CA ARG A 287 8.80 28.88 7.16
C ARG A 287 9.76 27.94 7.88
N ILE A 288 9.56 26.63 7.75
CA ILE A 288 10.44 25.64 8.36
C ILE A 288 11.81 25.68 7.69
N ILE A 289 11.87 25.69 6.37
CA ILE A 289 13.13 25.76 5.60
C ILE A 289 13.89 27.04 5.96
N THR A 290 13.23 28.19 5.96
CA THR A 290 13.85 29.47 6.32
C THR A 290 14.42 29.44 7.74
N ALA A 291 13.71 28.83 8.70
CA ALA A 291 14.21 28.70 10.06
C ALA A 291 15.45 27.79 10.13
N ALA A 292 15.43 26.66 9.43
CA ALA A 292 16.56 25.73 9.34
C ALA A 292 17.80 26.39 8.69
N ASP A 293 17.61 27.12 7.59
CA ASP A 293 18.71 27.81 6.90
C ASP A 293 19.31 28.95 7.76
N ARG A 294 18.46 29.67 8.50
CA ARG A 294 18.93 30.66 9.46
C ARG A 294 19.75 30.04 10.58
N LEU A 295 19.32 28.89 11.11
CA LEU A 295 20.09 28.16 12.11
C LEU A 295 21.44 27.70 11.54
N LYS A 296 21.48 27.13 10.36
CA LYS A 296 22.72 26.73 9.67
C LYS A 296 23.68 27.93 9.48
N PHE A 297 23.14 29.07 9.05
CA PHE A 297 23.93 30.30 8.90
C PHE A 297 24.51 30.76 10.24
N LEU A 298 23.73 30.76 11.31
CA LEU A 298 24.19 31.13 12.65
C LEU A 298 25.27 30.17 13.16
N MET A 299 25.08 28.86 12.96
CA MET A 299 26.11 27.85 13.31
C MET A 299 27.41 28.07 12.53
N GLY A 300 27.33 28.34 11.23
CA GLY A 300 28.52 28.62 10.41
C GLY A 300 29.23 29.94 10.72
N SER A 301 28.54 30.90 11.35
CA SER A 301 29.09 32.20 11.75
C SER A 301 29.43 32.30 13.24
N ALA A 302 29.20 31.25 14.01
CA ALA A 302 29.53 31.22 15.44
C ALA A 302 31.05 31.36 15.65
N LYS A 303 31.44 32.19 16.58
CA LYS A 303 32.86 32.50 16.90
C LYS A 303 33.40 31.66 18.05
N THR A 304 32.55 31.01 18.79
CA THR A 304 32.85 30.17 19.95
C THR A 304 31.87 29.03 20.04
N GLU A 305 32.32 27.93 20.61
CA GLU A 305 31.47 26.77 20.96
C GLU A 305 30.95 26.86 22.41
N ASP A 306 31.45 27.84 23.19
CA ASP A 306 31.06 28.04 24.57
C ASP A 306 29.71 28.79 24.65
N MET A 307 28.81 28.30 25.49
CA MET A 307 27.54 28.95 25.80
C MET A 307 27.65 29.86 27.01
N ALA A 308 27.10 31.06 26.94
CA ALA A 308 26.87 31.88 28.11
C ALA A 308 25.82 31.25 29.03
N GLU A 309 25.84 31.53 30.33
CA GLU A 309 24.92 30.95 31.32
C GLU A 309 23.44 31.16 30.93
N THR A 310 23.10 32.37 30.44
CA THR A 310 21.75 32.73 29.94
C THR A 310 21.36 31.98 28.67
N GLU A 311 22.31 31.51 27.88
CA GLU A 311 22.10 30.71 26.70
C GLU A 311 21.91 29.23 27.07
N ALA A 312 22.61 28.74 28.08
CA ALA A 312 22.46 27.39 28.62
C ALA A 312 21.07 27.15 29.17
N GLU A 313 20.45 28.15 29.87
CA GLU A 313 19.05 28.05 30.33
C GLU A 313 18.06 27.95 29.15
N LYS A 314 18.28 28.71 28.07
CA LYS A 314 17.45 28.64 26.87
C LYS A 314 17.59 27.32 26.15
N PHE A 315 18.82 26.78 26.10
CA PHE A 315 19.13 25.48 25.51
C PHE A 315 18.45 24.34 26.28
N ALA A 316 18.51 24.37 27.63
CA ALA A 316 17.81 23.39 28.47
C ALA A 316 16.31 23.36 28.17
N LYS A 317 15.69 24.53 27.99
CA LYS A 317 14.29 24.64 27.59
C LYS A 317 14.01 24.10 26.19
N SER A 318 14.95 24.27 25.26
CA SER A 318 14.84 23.68 23.91
C SER A 318 14.93 22.16 23.94
N ALA A 319 15.75 21.58 24.82
CA ALA A 319 15.86 20.14 25.00
C ALA A 319 14.55 19.52 25.52
N GLU A 320 13.81 20.26 26.38
CA GLU A 320 12.47 19.84 26.81
C GLU A 320 11.48 19.77 25.65
N TYR A 321 11.52 20.72 24.70
CA TYR A 321 10.66 20.68 23.51
C TYR A 321 11.02 19.51 22.59
N VAL A 322 12.30 19.18 22.44
CA VAL A 322 12.74 18.00 21.66
C VAL A 322 12.22 16.72 22.31
N GLY A 323 12.39 16.56 23.65
CA GLY A 323 11.86 15.40 24.37
C GLY A 323 10.33 15.25 24.27
N ASN A 324 9.61 16.36 24.23
CA ASN A 324 8.14 16.34 24.03
C ASN A 324 7.72 16.02 22.59
N PHE A 325 8.59 16.28 21.62
CA PHE A 325 8.35 15.94 20.21
C PHE A 325 8.58 14.46 19.93
N GLU A 326 9.59 13.85 20.53
CA GLU A 326 9.95 12.43 20.39
C GLU A 326 8.97 11.48 21.07
#